data_5c12904132fb11a7b4fc471d19d1186a
#
_entry.id   5c12904132fb11a7b4fc471d19d1186a
#
_cell.length_a   1.000
_cell.length_b   1.000
_cell.length_c   1.000
_cell.angle_alpha   90.00
_cell.angle_beta   90.00
_cell.angle_gamma   90.00
#
_symmetry.space_group_name_H-M   'P 1'
#
loop_
_entity.id
_entity.type
_entity.pdbx_description
1 polymer ?
#
loop_
_entity_poly.entity_id
_entity_poly.type
_entity_poly.pdbx_seq_one_letter_code
_entity_poly.pdbx_strand_id
1 'polypeptide(L)'
;MSVGPARIGLLRHGETTGQGFCGRGSDVPLTETGWTTMRDALAGGSVWDRIVCSPLIRCRAPAQAFAEEAGVPLAVDDRLAELDFGDWEGRTAAALMETDADALGRFWQDPVNHSPPKGESLLEFRERVVAGWNDLAPEEGERVLVIAHGGVIRLIRALREGWPLEKLLGIDVPLASLHIVEPWQPYR
;
A
#
# COMPACT_ATOMS: atom_id res chain seq x y z
N MET A 1 -28.77 -14.96 -13.34
CA MET A 1 -28.10 -13.65 -13.52
C MET A 1 -26.61 -13.95 -13.40
N SER A 2 -25.82 -13.58 -14.41
CA SER A 2 -24.36 -13.82 -14.36
C SER A 2 -23.78 -12.91 -13.27
N VAL A 3 -23.13 -13.50 -12.29
CA VAL A 3 -22.33 -12.78 -11.29
C VAL A 3 -21.13 -12.23 -12.05
N GLY A 4 -20.85 -10.94 -11.93
CA GLY A 4 -19.70 -10.32 -12.63
C GLY A 4 -18.35 -10.77 -12.03
N PRO A 5 -17.23 -10.41 -12.66
CA PRO A 5 -15.91 -10.74 -12.11
C PRO A 5 -15.71 -10.09 -10.74
N ALA A 6 -14.91 -10.74 -9.88
CA ALA A 6 -14.50 -10.16 -8.63
C ALA A 6 -13.69 -8.84 -8.87
N ARG A 7 -13.74 -7.92 -7.91
CA ARG A 7 -13.03 -6.63 -8.00
C ARG A 7 -12.29 -6.34 -6.71
N ILE A 8 -11.09 -5.80 -6.84
CA ILE A 8 -10.28 -5.36 -5.70
C ILE A 8 -10.05 -3.85 -5.83
N GLY A 9 -10.46 -3.09 -4.81
CA GLY A 9 -10.09 -1.69 -4.66
C GLY A 9 -8.81 -1.58 -3.85
N LEU A 10 -7.79 -0.94 -4.39
CA LEU A 10 -6.55 -0.63 -3.70
C LEU A 10 -6.60 0.84 -3.29
N LEU A 11 -6.83 1.10 -2.00
CA LEU A 11 -6.88 2.44 -1.43
C LEU A 11 -5.57 2.73 -0.70
N ARG A 12 -4.83 3.75 -1.15
CA ARG A 12 -3.70 4.26 -0.40
C ARG A 12 -4.21 5.06 0.80
N HIS A 13 -3.54 4.92 1.96
CA HIS A 13 -3.82 5.79 3.11
C HIS A 13 -3.72 7.28 2.74
N GLY A 14 -4.44 8.13 3.50
CA GLY A 14 -4.41 9.58 3.37
C GLY A 14 -3.17 10.21 3.99
N GLU A 15 -3.19 11.53 4.09
CA GLU A 15 -2.12 12.30 4.75
C GLU A 15 -1.92 11.86 6.20
N THR A 16 -0.66 11.81 6.64
CA THR A 16 -0.27 11.41 7.99
C THR A 16 0.41 12.54 8.76
N THR A 17 0.44 12.42 10.08
CA THR A 17 1.20 13.36 10.94
C THR A 17 2.72 13.17 10.84
N GLY A 18 3.18 12.08 10.23
CA GLY A 18 4.60 11.80 10.02
C GLY A 18 5.18 12.57 8.84
N GLN A 19 6.51 12.66 8.81
CA GLN A 19 7.24 13.31 7.74
C GLN A 19 8.23 12.34 7.09
N GLY A 20 8.58 12.60 5.83
CA GLY A 20 9.59 11.84 5.11
C GLY A 20 9.20 10.38 4.83
N PHE A 21 10.18 9.49 4.95
CA PHE A 21 9.97 8.06 4.73
C PHE A 21 9.21 7.44 5.91
N CYS A 22 7.92 7.18 5.72
CA CYS A 22 7.06 6.52 6.69
C CYS A 22 6.80 5.07 6.24
N GLY A 23 7.72 4.19 6.58
CA GLY A 23 7.64 2.78 6.26
C GLY A 23 7.00 1.94 7.35
N ARG A 24 7.49 0.70 7.46
CA ARG A 24 7.01 -0.29 8.44
C ARG A 24 7.37 0.07 9.87
N GLY A 25 8.53 0.71 10.07
CA GLY A 25 9.01 1.14 11.39
C GLY A 25 8.31 2.40 11.94
N SER A 26 7.56 3.12 11.11
CA SER A 26 6.89 4.36 11.46
C SER A 26 5.38 4.16 11.55
N ASP A 27 4.85 3.98 12.77
CA ASP A 27 3.40 3.80 12.98
C ASP A 27 2.71 5.12 13.36
N VAL A 28 2.59 6.02 12.39
CA VAL A 28 2.03 7.37 12.54
C VAL A 28 0.57 7.42 12.08
N PRO A 29 -0.33 8.17 12.78
CA PRO A 29 -1.73 8.28 12.44
C PRO A 29 -1.97 9.24 11.27
N LEU A 30 -3.19 9.20 10.73
CA LEU A 30 -3.70 10.16 9.77
C LEU A 30 -3.90 11.55 10.39
N THR A 31 -3.78 12.58 9.57
CA THR A 31 -4.32 13.91 9.85
C THR A 31 -5.83 13.94 9.63
N GLU A 32 -6.52 15.02 10.06
CA GLU A 32 -7.94 15.24 9.73
C GLU A 32 -8.17 15.30 8.21
N THR A 33 -7.25 15.94 7.48
CA THR A 33 -7.27 15.97 6.00
C THR A 33 -7.13 14.55 5.43
N GLY A 34 -6.25 13.73 5.99
CA GLY A 34 -6.08 12.35 5.58
C GLY A 34 -7.36 11.52 5.75
N TRP A 35 -8.06 11.69 6.87
CA TRP A 35 -9.35 11.05 7.10
C TRP A 35 -10.41 11.49 6.08
N THR A 36 -10.53 12.80 5.86
CA THR A 36 -11.52 13.37 4.94
C THR A 36 -11.29 12.88 3.51
N THR A 37 -10.06 12.96 3.01
CA THR A 37 -9.75 12.55 1.64
C THR A 37 -9.96 11.05 1.40
N MET A 38 -9.73 10.19 2.40
CA MET A 38 -10.05 8.76 2.30
C MET A 38 -11.56 8.51 2.25
N ARG A 39 -12.36 9.23 3.03
CA ARG A 39 -13.83 9.14 2.95
C ARG A 39 -14.35 9.60 1.59
N ASP A 40 -13.82 10.70 1.06
CA ASP A 40 -14.19 11.24 -0.24
C ASP A 40 -13.85 10.23 -1.38
N ALA A 41 -12.71 9.55 -1.29
CA ALA A 41 -12.33 8.51 -2.25
C ALA A 41 -13.33 7.33 -2.29
N LEU A 42 -14.01 7.06 -1.18
CA LEU A 42 -15.01 5.99 -1.07
C LEU A 42 -16.44 6.47 -1.31
N ALA A 43 -16.70 7.78 -1.35
CA ALA A 43 -18.03 8.37 -1.50
C ALA A 43 -18.70 8.07 -2.86
N GLY A 44 -17.97 7.54 -3.84
CA GLY A 44 -18.47 7.16 -5.16
C GLY A 44 -19.45 5.99 -5.18
N GLY A 45 -19.90 5.49 -4.02
CA GLY A 45 -20.98 4.49 -3.89
C GLY A 45 -20.55 3.06 -4.19
N SER A 46 -19.27 2.76 -4.26
CA SER A 46 -18.79 1.37 -4.34
C SER A 46 -19.13 0.63 -3.04
N VAL A 47 -19.95 -0.40 -3.14
CA VAL A 47 -20.23 -1.30 -2.01
C VAL A 47 -19.12 -2.33 -1.95
N TRP A 48 -18.51 -2.50 -0.79
CA TRP A 48 -17.48 -3.51 -0.54
C TRP A 48 -18.08 -4.64 0.28
N ASP A 49 -17.68 -5.88 0.00
CA ASP A 49 -18.19 -7.05 0.70
C ASP A 49 -17.29 -7.42 1.90
N ARG A 50 -16.02 -7.05 1.85
CA ARG A 50 -15.07 -7.07 2.99
C ARG A 50 -13.93 -6.08 2.80
N ILE A 51 -13.24 -5.79 3.89
CA ILE A 51 -12.05 -4.93 3.92
C ILE A 51 -10.86 -5.76 4.42
N VAL A 52 -9.71 -5.58 3.78
CA VAL A 52 -8.42 -6.09 4.24
C VAL A 52 -7.47 -4.91 4.36
N CYS A 53 -6.67 -4.83 5.42
CA CYS A 53 -5.78 -3.68 5.59
C CYS A 53 -4.40 -4.04 6.14
N SER A 54 -3.45 -3.15 5.91
CA SER A 54 -2.16 -3.12 6.60
C SER A 54 -2.35 -2.97 8.11
N PRO A 55 -1.44 -3.54 8.95
CA PRO A 55 -1.49 -3.40 10.41
C PRO A 55 -1.19 -1.98 10.90
N LEU A 56 -0.55 -1.12 10.07
CA LEU A 56 -0.14 0.21 10.47
C LEU A 56 -1.34 1.13 10.69
N ILE A 57 -1.27 1.95 11.76
CA ILE A 57 -2.42 2.73 12.26
C ILE A 57 -3.06 3.61 11.19
N ARG A 58 -2.28 4.19 10.27
CA ARG A 58 -2.76 5.02 9.15
C ARG A 58 -3.64 4.28 8.14
N CYS A 59 -3.58 2.94 8.13
CA CYS A 59 -4.45 2.08 7.33
C CYS A 59 -5.50 1.40 8.20
N ARG A 60 -5.10 0.87 9.37
CA ARG A 60 -5.95 0.07 10.24
C ARG A 60 -7.09 0.89 10.86
N ALA A 61 -6.80 2.11 11.36
CA ALA A 61 -7.83 2.93 11.97
C ALA A 61 -8.95 3.32 10.99
N PRO A 62 -8.66 3.84 9.77
CA PRO A 62 -9.73 4.10 8.82
C PRO A 62 -10.41 2.82 8.31
N ALA A 63 -9.68 1.71 8.15
CA ALA A 63 -10.27 0.42 7.76
C ALA A 63 -11.31 -0.05 8.76
N GLN A 64 -11.01 0.06 10.06
CA GLN A 64 -11.94 -0.29 11.12
C GLN A 64 -13.21 0.58 11.08
N ALA A 65 -13.04 1.90 10.98
CA ALA A 65 -14.18 2.81 10.90
C ALA A 65 -15.06 2.53 9.67
N PHE A 66 -14.46 2.30 8.50
CA PHE A 66 -15.21 2.00 7.27
C PHE A 66 -15.89 0.63 7.32
N ALA A 67 -15.26 -0.38 7.92
CA ALA A 67 -15.86 -1.69 8.10
C ALA A 67 -17.07 -1.63 9.04
N GLU A 68 -16.97 -0.90 10.14
CA GLU A 68 -18.06 -0.67 11.10
C GLU A 68 -19.23 0.10 10.44
N GLU A 69 -18.94 1.19 9.71
CA GLU A 69 -19.95 2.00 9.01
C GLU A 69 -20.69 1.19 7.93
N ALA A 70 -19.96 0.33 7.20
CA ALA A 70 -20.53 -0.50 6.14
C ALA A 70 -21.15 -1.81 6.63
N GLY A 71 -20.86 -2.23 7.86
CA GLY A 71 -21.29 -3.52 8.40
C GLY A 71 -20.65 -4.72 7.74
N VAL A 72 -19.39 -4.61 7.30
CA VAL A 72 -18.66 -5.66 6.56
C VAL A 72 -17.48 -6.21 7.37
N PRO A 73 -17.03 -7.45 7.09
CA PRO A 73 -15.85 -8.02 7.75
C PRO A 73 -14.57 -7.23 7.48
N LEU A 74 -13.71 -7.13 8.49
CA LEU A 74 -12.36 -6.59 8.42
C LEU A 74 -11.34 -7.66 8.75
N ALA A 75 -10.29 -7.77 7.93
CA ALA A 75 -9.08 -8.54 8.22
C ALA A 75 -7.84 -7.63 8.20
N VAL A 76 -6.91 -7.88 9.10
CA VAL A 76 -5.60 -7.21 9.14
C VAL A 76 -4.56 -8.20 8.65
N ASP A 77 -3.73 -7.80 7.69
CA ASP A 77 -2.66 -8.64 7.15
C ASP A 77 -1.30 -7.93 7.27
N ASP A 78 -0.40 -8.47 8.07
CA ASP A 78 0.93 -7.92 8.33
C ASP A 78 1.81 -7.86 7.08
N ARG A 79 1.51 -8.70 6.08
CA ARG A 79 2.21 -8.73 4.79
C ARG A 79 1.93 -7.51 3.93
N LEU A 80 0.86 -6.76 4.23
CA LEU A 80 0.50 -5.51 3.54
C LEU A 80 1.11 -4.27 4.20
N ALA A 81 1.99 -4.41 5.20
CA ALA A 81 2.75 -3.29 5.74
C ALA A 81 3.64 -2.64 4.66
N GLU A 82 3.94 -1.35 4.83
CA GLU A 82 4.84 -0.62 3.91
C GLU A 82 6.28 -1.19 3.98
N LEU A 83 7.09 -0.89 2.99
CA LEU A 83 8.52 -1.19 2.98
C LEU A 83 9.17 -0.66 4.27
N ASP A 84 10.01 -1.48 4.88
CA ASP A 84 10.84 -1.02 6.00
C ASP A 84 12.00 -0.18 5.46
N PHE A 85 11.99 1.11 5.80
CA PHE A 85 13.03 2.03 5.37
C PHE A 85 14.24 2.10 6.34
N GLY A 86 14.26 1.28 7.39
CA GLY A 86 15.39 1.19 8.32
C GLY A 86 15.86 2.53 8.86
N ASP A 87 17.14 2.86 8.67
CA ASP A 87 17.73 4.11 9.18
C ASP A 87 17.15 5.39 8.50
N TRP A 88 16.33 5.26 7.45
CA TRP A 88 15.68 6.40 6.80
C TRP A 88 14.29 6.72 7.35
N GLU A 89 13.75 5.87 8.23
CA GLU A 89 12.43 6.08 8.83
C GLU A 89 12.33 7.49 9.49
N GLY A 90 11.26 8.21 9.16
CA GLY A 90 10.99 9.56 9.68
C GLY A 90 11.88 10.68 9.12
N ARG A 91 12.81 10.36 8.21
CA ARG A 91 13.70 11.35 7.59
C ARG A 91 13.16 11.78 6.23
N THR A 92 13.27 13.06 5.92
CA THR A 92 12.89 13.58 4.61
C THR A 92 13.97 13.27 3.56
N ALA A 93 13.58 13.20 2.29
CA ALA A 93 14.54 13.06 1.18
C ALA A 93 15.59 14.19 1.20
N ALA A 94 15.20 15.42 1.53
CA ALA A 94 16.12 16.56 1.64
C ALA A 94 17.19 16.31 2.73
N ALA A 95 16.77 15.87 3.92
CA ALA A 95 17.72 15.54 5.00
C ALA A 95 18.65 14.37 4.65
N LEU A 96 18.15 13.39 3.89
CA LEU A 96 18.97 12.27 3.40
C LEU A 96 19.96 12.73 2.31
N MET A 97 19.56 13.66 1.45
CA MET A 97 20.49 14.25 0.47
C MET A 97 21.68 14.97 1.10
N GLU A 98 21.54 15.49 2.33
CA GLU A 98 22.63 16.12 3.04
C GLU A 98 23.59 15.12 3.71
N THR A 99 23.09 13.94 4.10
CA THR A 99 23.85 13.01 4.95
C THR A 99 24.11 11.65 4.33
N ASP A 100 23.33 11.24 3.33
CA ASP A 100 23.35 9.90 2.74
C ASP A 100 22.97 9.91 1.23
N ALA A 101 23.35 10.96 0.53
CA ALA A 101 22.96 11.21 -0.87
C ALA A 101 23.29 10.04 -1.81
N ASP A 102 24.46 9.41 -1.63
CA ASP A 102 24.90 8.31 -2.49
C ASP A 102 24.02 7.05 -2.32
N ALA A 103 23.66 6.70 -1.09
CA ALA A 103 22.80 5.56 -0.84
C ALA A 103 21.37 5.83 -1.32
N LEU A 104 20.84 7.03 -1.07
CA LEU A 104 19.54 7.44 -1.55
C LEU A 104 19.48 7.46 -3.09
N GLY A 105 20.52 7.98 -3.73
CA GLY A 105 20.62 8.00 -5.20
C GLY A 105 20.65 6.61 -5.81
N ARG A 106 21.42 5.68 -5.23
CA ARG A 106 21.44 4.26 -5.66
C ARG A 106 20.07 3.59 -5.50
N PHE A 107 19.42 3.78 -4.36
CA PHE A 107 18.07 3.25 -4.13
C PHE A 107 17.06 3.78 -5.16
N TRP A 108 17.09 5.07 -5.48
CA TRP A 108 16.18 5.63 -6.48
C TRP A 108 16.45 5.13 -7.91
N GLN A 109 17.71 4.86 -8.24
CA GLN A 109 18.09 4.38 -9.58
C GLN A 109 17.86 2.88 -9.75
N ASP A 110 18.13 2.11 -8.71
CA ASP A 110 18.06 0.65 -8.71
C ASP A 110 17.63 0.11 -7.33
N PRO A 111 16.33 0.20 -7.01
CA PRO A 111 15.81 -0.25 -5.73
C PRO A 111 15.85 -1.77 -5.55
N VAL A 112 16.08 -2.53 -6.63
CA VAL A 112 16.21 -4.00 -6.56
C VAL A 112 17.55 -4.40 -5.92
N ASN A 113 18.62 -3.73 -6.29
CA ASN A 113 19.97 -4.06 -5.83
C ASN A 113 20.46 -3.19 -4.66
N HIS A 114 19.71 -2.14 -4.32
CA HIS A 114 20.07 -1.19 -3.27
C HIS A 114 18.88 -0.96 -2.33
N SER A 115 19.01 -1.45 -1.10
CA SER A 115 18.00 -1.28 -0.04
C SER A 115 18.34 -0.09 0.86
N PRO A 116 17.36 0.49 1.57
CA PRO A 116 17.63 1.40 2.67
C PRO A 116 18.54 0.74 3.72
N PRO A 117 19.48 1.48 4.34
CA PRO A 117 20.35 0.92 5.37
C PRO A 117 19.55 0.31 6.52
N LYS A 118 19.82 -0.94 6.86
CA LYS A 118 19.08 -1.76 7.83
C LYS A 118 17.57 -1.92 7.54
N GLY A 119 17.11 -1.54 6.36
CA GLY A 119 15.75 -1.72 5.91
C GLY A 119 15.53 -3.04 5.19
N GLU A 120 14.33 -3.23 4.71
CA GLU A 120 13.89 -4.40 3.94
C GLU A 120 14.37 -4.29 2.48
N SER A 121 14.79 -5.39 1.88
CA SER A 121 15.05 -5.43 0.45
C SER A 121 13.73 -5.42 -0.36
N LEU A 122 13.78 -4.88 -1.58
CA LEU A 122 12.60 -4.89 -2.45
C LEU A 122 12.15 -6.33 -2.79
N LEU A 123 13.05 -7.30 -2.79
CA LEU A 123 12.71 -8.70 -3.06
C LEU A 123 11.97 -9.34 -1.89
N GLU A 124 12.39 -9.12 -0.64
CA GLU A 124 11.67 -9.56 0.56
C GLU A 124 10.29 -8.89 0.65
N PHE A 125 10.24 -7.58 0.42
CA PHE A 125 9.00 -6.82 0.32
C PHE A 125 8.03 -7.42 -0.71
N ARG A 126 8.53 -7.71 -1.93
CA ARG A 126 7.76 -8.35 -2.99
C ARG A 126 7.22 -9.72 -2.56
N GLU A 127 8.06 -10.55 -1.96
CA GLU A 127 7.67 -11.90 -1.56
C GLU A 127 6.50 -11.88 -0.58
N ARG A 128 6.56 -11.06 0.49
CA ARG A 128 5.48 -10.99 1.48
C ARG A 128 4.21 -10.34 0.92
N VAL A 129 4.32 -9.28 0.12
CA VAL A 129 3.15 -8.61 -0.46
C VAL A 129 2.43 -9.52 -1.47
N VAL A 130 3.19 -10.27 -2.29
CA VAL A 130 2.62 -11.25 -3.24
C VAL A 130 1.92 -12.38 -2.48
N ALA A 131 2.50 -12.87 -1.39
CA ALA A 131 1.83 -13.87 -0.55
C ALA A 131 0.50 -13.35 0.02
N GLY A 132 0.49 -12.12 0.56
CA GLY A 132 -0.75 -11.48 1.03
C GLY A 132 -1.77 -11.27 -0.07
N TRP A 133 -1.33 -10.85 -1.25
CA TRP A 133 -2.19 -10.69 -2.42
C TRP A 133 -2.85 -12.00 -2.87
N ASN A 134 -2.07 -13.08 -2.94
CA ASN A 134 -2.58 -14.40 -3.36
C ASN A 134 -3.63 -14.95 -2.39
N ASP A 135 -3.46 -14.68 -1.10
CA ASP A 135 -4.38 -15.13 -0.05
C ASP A 135 -5.67 -14.29 0.02
N LEU A 136 -5.76 -13.15 -0.69
CA LEU A 136 -7.03 -12.44 -0.83
C LEU A 136 -8.10 -13.32 -1.48
N ALA A 137 -7.73 -14.09 -2.49
CA ALA A 137 -8.54 -15.11 -3.17
C ALA A 137 -10.06 -14.77 -3.22
N PRO A 138 -10.46 -13.62 -3.80
CA PRO A 138 -11.86 -13.21 -3.79
C PRO A 138 -12.73 -14.19 -4.59
N GLU A 139 -13.94 -14.41 -4.11
CA GLU A 139 -14.95 -15.19 -4.82
C GLU A 139 -15.49 -14.46 -6.05
N GLU A 140 -16.15 -15.19 -6.97
CA GLU A 140 -16.76 -14.59 -8.15
C GLU A 140 -17.80 -13.53 -7.73
N GLY A 141 -17.65 -12.31 -8.26
CA GLY A 141 -18.49 -11.16 -7.95
C GLY A 141 -18.16 -10.43 -6.65
N GLU A 142 -17.26 -10.97 -5.84
CA GLU A 142 -16.86 -10.33 -4.57
C GLU A 142 -16.09 -9.03 -4.82
N ARG A 143 -16.34 -8.03 -3.98
CA ARG A 143 -15.67 -6.73 -3.98
C ARG A 143 -14.87 -6.56 -2.69
N VAL A 144 -13.56 -6.62 -2.80
CA VAL A 144 -12.63 -6.50 -1.67
C VAL A 144 -11.97 -5.13 -1.68
N LEU A 145 -12.08 -4.39 -0.58
CA LEU A 145 -11.29 -3.18 -0.39
C LEU A 145 -10.00 -3.51 0.35
N VAL A 146 -8.86 -3.18 -0.25
CA VAL A 146 -7.54 -3.29 0.38
C VAL A 146 -7.04 -1.89 0.71
N ILE A 147 -6.83 -1.61 2.01
CA ILE A 147 -6.29 -0.33 2.47
C ILE A 147 -4.81 -0.52 2.83
N ALA A 148 -3.94 0.09 2.04
CA ALA A 148 -2.50 -0.12 2.14
C ALA A 148 -1.69 1.16 1.84
N HIS A 149 -0.48 0.99 1.35
CA HIS A 149 0.56 2.01 1.22
C HIS A 149 0.99 2.20 -0.23
N GLY A 150 1.72 3.29 -0.46
CA GLY A 150 2.23 3.61 -1.79
C GLY A 150 3.12 2.52 -2.38
N GLY A 151 4.05 1.96 -1.61
CA GLY A 151 4.92 0.86 -2.06
C GLY A 151 4.16 -0.40 -2.40
N VAL A 152 3.24 -0.82 -1.52
CA VAL A 152 2.39 -2.01 -1.73
C VAL A 152 1.59 -1.88 -3.03
N ILE A 153 0.91 -0.74 -3.24
CA ILE A 153 0.06 -0.52 -4.42
C ILE A 153 0.92 -0.42 -5.69
N ARG A 154 2.08 0.27 -5.63
CA ARG A 154 3.03 0.31 -6.75
C ARG A 154 3.48 -1.08 -7.15
N LEU A 155 3.83 -1.92 -6.18
CA LEU A 155 4.28 -3.28 -6.43
C LEU A 155 3.19 -4.13 -7.10
N ILE A 156 1.97 -4.11 -6.58
CA ILE A 156 0.84 -4.84 -7.15
C ILE A 156 0.58 -4.37 -8.59
N ARG A 157 0.60 -3.06 -8.83
CA ARG A 157 0.42 -2.49 -10.17
C ARG A 157 1.58 -2.84 -11.11
N ALA A 158 2.82 -2.73 -10.66
CA ALA A 158 4.00 -3.09 -11.45
C ALA A 158 3.93 -4.54 -11.95
N LEU A 159 3.64 -5.47 -11.04
CA LEU A 159 3.53 -6.90 -11.36
C LEU A 159 2.37 -7.17 -12.33
N ARG A 160 1.23 -6.52 -12.14
CA ARG A 160 0.07 -6.68 -13.00
C ARG A 160 0.27 -6.11 -14.40
N GLU A 161 0.88 -4.93 -14.49
CA GLU A 161 1.08 -4.18 -15.73
C GLU A 161 2.37 -4.61 -16.46
N GLY A 162 3.16 -5.52 -15.88
CA GLY A 162 4.42 -6.02 -16.46
C GLY A 162 5.56 -4.99 -16.41
N TRP A 163 5.54 -4.08 -15.44
CA TRP A 163 6.62 -3.11 -15.27
C TRP A 163 7.85 -3.77 -14.64
N PRO A 164 9.06 -3.40 -15.09
CA PRO A 164 10.29 -3.79 -14.39
C PRO A 164 10.30 -3.24 -12.97
N LEU A 165 10.74 -4.05 -11.99
CA LEU A 165 10.78 -3.62 -10.58
C LEU A 165 11.70 -2.43 -10.34
N GLU A 166 12.74 -2.25 -11.15
CA GLU A 166 13.65 -1.10 -11.13
C GLU A 166 12.91 0.22 -11.38
N LYS A 167 11.76 0.18 -12.04
CA LYS A 167 10.93 1.35 -12.34
C LYS A 167 9.75 1.54 -11.39
N LEU A 168 9.66 0.71 -10.34
CA LEU A 168 8.56 0.72 -9.39
C LEU A 168 8.28 2.12 -8.81
N LEU A 169 9.33 2.85 -8.44
CA LEU A 169 9.23 4.17 -7.82
C LEU A 169 8.64 5.24 -8.75
N GLY A 170 8.65 5.00 -10.07
CA GLY A 170 8.03 5.89 -11.07
C GLY A 170 6.52 5.74 -11.22
N ILE A 171 5.90 4.73 -10.60
CA ILE A 171 4.44 4.53 -10.66
C ILE A 171 3.77 5.52 -9.72
N ASP A 172 2.91 6.38 -10.27
CA ASP A 172 2.18 7.35 -9.45
C ASP A 172 1.03 6.68 -8.69
N VAL A 173 1.03 6.89 -7.37
CA VAL A 173 -0.01 6.44 -6.44
C VAL A 173 -0.24 7.57 -5.43
N PRO A 174 -1.09 8.55 -5.71
CA PRO A 174 -1.37 9.68 -4.82
C PRO A 174 -1.95 9.23 -3.47
N LEU A 175 -1.80 10.05 -2.42
CA LEU A 175 -2.47 9.83 -1.12
C LEU A 175 -3.98 9.74 -1.33
N ALA A 176 -4.65 8.86 -0.60
CA ALA A 176 -6.08 8.57 -0.70
C ALA A 176 -6.57 8.18 -2.11
N SER A 177 -5.67 7.80 -3.05
CA SER A 177 -6.10 7.32 -4.36
C SER A 177 -6.68 5.90 -4.27
N LEU A 178 -7.81 5.68 -4.98
CA LEU A 178 -8.47 4.38 -5.12
C LEU A 178 -8.24 3.84 -6.54
N HIS A 179 -7.63 2.66 -6.64
CA HIS A 179 -7.38 1.96 -7.89
C HIS A 179 -8.20 0.67 -7.94
N ILE A 180 -9.06 0.52 -8.93
CA ILE A 180 -9.85 -0.69 -9.11
C ILE A 180 -9.08 -1.66 -10.02
N VAL A 181 -8.89 -2.88 -9.55
CA VAL A 181 -8.21 -3.93 -10.28
C VAL A 181 -9.01 -5.23 -10.25
N GLU A 182 -8.88 -6.06 -11.28
CA GLU A 182 -9.40 -7.42 -11.25
C GLU A 182 -8.38 -8.34 -10.56
N PRO A 183 -8.84 -9.39 -9.86
CA PRO A 183 -7.95 -10.39 -9.29
C PRO A 183 -7.06 -11.00 -10.37
N TRP A 184 -5.81 -11.17 -10.04
CA TRP A 184 -4.83 -11.81 -10.90
C TRP A 184 -3.84 -12.55 -9.99
N GLN A 185 -3.33 -13.70 -10.42
CA GLN A 185 -2.28 -14.40 -9.70
C GLN A 185 -0.92 -14.04 -10.31
N PRO A 186 -0.06 -13.31 -9.60
CA PRO A 186 1.32 -13.17 -10.02
C PRO A 186 1.97 -14.55 -9.96
N TYR A 187 2.76 -14.87 -10.97
CA TYR A 187 3.44 -16.16 -11.17
C TYR A 187 3.80 -16.87 -9.86
N ARG A 188 3.41 -18.14 -9.80
CA ARG A 188 3.83 -19.09 -8.75
C ARG A 188 5.31 -19.37 -8.85
#